data_a75da714e62e2f432c487454f3cea4d1
#
_entry.id   a75da714e62e2f432c487454f3cea4d1
#
_cell.length_a   1.000
_cell.length_b   1.000
_cell.length_c   1.000
_cell.angle_alpha   90.00
_cell.angle_beta   90.00
_cell.angle_gamma   90.00
#
_symmetry.space_group_name_H-M   'P 1'
#
loop_
_entity.id
_entity.type
_entity.pdbx_description
1 polymer ?
#
loop_
_entity_poly.entity_id
_entity_poly.type
_entity_poly.pdbx_seq_one_letter_code
_entity_poly.pdbx_strand_id
1 'polypeptide(L)'
;MTEAVEAFLRYQAVERGASAHTLRSYRTDLAQFRRFLAARHVGQLAHVDARLLRQYLARLYEAGLSRASIARKLAAIRSCLAFLTRRGGLPRNPAREVSAPRLPKRLVSFLPIDEATVLLERPASAAAPPAEARDRAILEMLYATGARVAELCGLDLADVDRGGGTIRVRGKGAKERMIPVGDVALQALDAYLGAHGQADGPLFRNLRGGRLTVRSVHRIVKARSRAAGLTRRVTPHTLRHTFATHMLDAGADLRLIQDLLGHSRLSTTQRYTHVSADHLMRVYDAAHPRAHS
;
A
#
# COMPACT_ATOMS: atom_id res chain seq x y z
N MET A 1 -7.84 22.07 -23.06
CA MET A 1 -7.24 21.65 -21.76
C MET A 1 -7.81 20.34 -21.24
N THR A 2 -9.14 20.13 -21.20
CA THR A 2 -9.76 18.86 -20.74
C THR A 2 -9.32 17.67 -21.57
N GLU A 3 -9.40 17.80 -22.89
CA GLU A 3 -9.02 16.75 -23.82
C GLU A 3 -7.55 16.33 -23.70
N ALA A 4 -6.64 17.30 -23.51
CA ALA A 4 -5.21 17.01 -23.28
C ALA A 4 -4.96 16.20 -22.00
N VAL A 5 -5.73 16.51 -20.93
CA VAL A 5 -5.64 15.74 -19.66
C VAL A 5 -6.21 14.34 -19.83
N GLU A 6 -7.33 14.17 -20.51
CA GLU A 6 -7.91 12.83 -20.76
C GLU A 6 -7.02 11.99 -21.70
N ALA A 7 -6.40 12.61 -22.71
CA ALA A 7 -5.39 11.93 -23.56
C ALA A 7 -4.20 11.44 -22.72
N PHE A 8 -3.70 12.28 -21.79
CA PHE A 8 -2.64 11.89 -20.87
C PHE A 8 -3.07 10.74 -19.94
N LEU A 9 -4.28 10.77 -19.40
CA LEU A 9 -4.78 9.70 -18.52
C LEU A 9 -4.95 8.38 -19.29
N ARG A 10 -5.42 8.41 -20.55
CA ARG A 10 -5.45 7.23 -21.44
C ARG A 10 -4.05 6.68 -21.71
N TYR A 11 -3.09 7.56 -22.04
CA TYR A 11 -1.68 7.17 -22.19
C TYR A 11 -1.14 6.47 -20.94
N GLN A 12 -1.40 7.04 -19.75
CA GLN A 12 -0.96 6.44 -18.49
C GLN A 12 -1.62 5.07 -18.23
N ALA A 13 -2.90 4.90 -18.60
CA ALA A 13 -3.61 3.64 -18.44
C ALA A 13 -3.07 2.56 -19.39
N VAL A 14 -3.01 2.86 -20.67
CA VAL A 14 -2.75 1.87 -21.73
C VAL A 14 -1.24 1.62 -21.91
N GLU A 15 -0.47 2.68 -22.12
CA GLU A 15 0.96 2.52 -22.47
C GLU A 15 1.87 2.40 -21.24
N ARG A 16 1.48 3.00 -20.09
CA ARG A 16 2.30 2.97 -18.86
C ARG A 16 1.81 1.98 -17.82
N GLY A 17 0.68 1.31 -18.04
CA GLY A 17 0.11 0.35 -17.09
C GLY A 17 -0.15 0.95 -15.69
N ALA A 18 -0.54 2.23 -15.65
CA ALA A 18 -0.79 2.90 -14.37
C ALA A 18 -2.00 2.30 -13.66
N SER A 19 -1.88 2.06 -12.35
CA SER A 19 -2.98 1.53 -11.56
C SER A 19 -4.18 2.47 -11.52
N ALA A 20 -5.39 1.93 -11.31
CA ALA A 20 -6.61 2.71 -11.13
C ALA A 20 -6.48 3.78 -10.01
N HIS A 21 -5.71 3.47 -8.96
CA HIS A 21 -5.42 4.44 -7.90
C HIS A 21 -4.54 5.60 -8.38
N THR A 22 -3.50 5.31 -9.17
CA THR A 22 -2.64 6.33 -9.78
C THR A 22 -3.43 7.24 -10.72
N LEU A 23 -4.29 6.65 -11.55
CA LEU A 23 -5.14 7.40 -12.49
C LEU A 23 -6.13 8.32 -11.75
N ARG A 24 -6.79 7.82 -10.70
CA ARG A 24 -7.65 8.65 -9.84
C ARG A 24 -6.90 9.80 -9.19
N SER A 25 -5.70 9.54 -8.69
CA SER A 25 -4.86 10.58 -8.07
C SER A 25 -4.46 11.63 -9.10
N TYR A 26 -4.01 11.23 -10.28
CA TYR A 26 -3.66 12.15 -11.36
C TYR A 26 -4.86 12.96 -11.83
N ARG A 27 -6.01 12.33 -12.02
CA ARG A 27 -7.25 13.03 -12.39
C ARG A 27 -7.61 14.11 -11.39
N THR A 28 -7.59 13.78 -10.11
CA THR A 28 -7.90 14.73 -9.02
C THR A 28 -6.90 15.90 -8.98
N ASP A 29 -5.60 15.60 -9.08
CA ASP A 29 -4.54 16.60 -9.01
C ASP A 29 -4.58 17.55 -10.21
N LEU A 30 -4.76 17.02 -11.41
CA LEU A 30 -4.85 17.80 -12.64
C LEU A 30 -6.16 18.60 -12.71
N ALA A 31 -7.26 18.07 -12.20
CA ALA A 31 -8.51 18.82 -12.08
C ALA A 31 -8.37 20.02 -11.14
N GLN A 32 -7.66 19.88 -10.03
CA GLN A 32 -7.37 20.98 -9.12
C GLN A 32 -6.47 22.04 -9.78
N PHE A 33 -5.44 21.61 -10.50
CA PHE A 33 -4.56 22.51 -11.24
C PHE A 33 -5.32 23.27 -12.33
N ARG A 34 -6.21 22.60 -13.09
CA ARG A 34 -7.08 23.25 -14.07
C ARG A 34 -7.95 24.34 -13.47
N ARG A 35 -8.56 24.09 -12.30
CA ARG A 35 -9.35 25.11 -11.59
C ARG A 35 -8.52 26.34 -11.21
N PHE A 36 -7.27 26.10 -10.80
CA PHE A 36 -6.34 27.20 -10.52
C PHE A 36 -6.02 28.03 -11.78
N LEU A 37 -5.79 27.37 -12.92
CA LEU A 37 -5.53 28.05 -14.20
C LEU A 37 -6.76 28.81 -14.70
N ALA A 38 -7.95 28.22 -14.62
CA ALA A 38 -9.20 28.87 -15.01
C ALA A 38 -9.46 30.16 -14.22
N ALA A 39 -9.20 30.17 -12.91
CA ALA A 39 -9.28 31.34 -12.05
C ALA A 39 -8.30 32.49 -12.41
N ARG A 40 -7.35 32.20 -13.32
CA ARG A 40 -6.36 33.14 -13.86
C ARG A 40 -6.54 33.41 -15.36
N HIS A 41 -7.67 32.97 -15.91
CA HIS A 41 -8.01 33.10 -17.33
C HIS A 41 -6.99 32.39 -18.26
N VAL A 42 -6.25 31.39 -17.75
CA VAL A 42 -5.33 30.57 -18.56
C VAL A 42 -6.08 29.37 -19.14
N GLY A 43 -6.50 29.49 -20.39
CA GLY A 43 -7.33 28.49 -21.07
C GLY A 43 -6.57 27.29 -21.64
N GLN A 44 -5.26 27.41 -21.87
CA GLN A 44 -4.45 26.38 -22.53
C GLN A 44 -3.22 26.02 -21.71
N LEU A 45 -2.84 24.73 -21.72
CA LEU A 45 -1.62 24.25 -21.05
C LEU A 45 -0.34 24.78 -21.70
N ALA A 46 -0.41 25.22 -22.95
CA ALA A 46 0.69 25.87 -23.66
C ALA A 46 1.12 27.20 -23.02
N HIS A 47 0.22 27.88 -22.34
CA HIS A 47 0.49 29.15 -21.66
C HIS A 47 0.97 28.97 -20.19
N VAL A 48 1.17 27.73 -19.75
CA VAL A 48 1.71 27.45 -18.43
C VAL A 48 3.21 27.62 -18.44
N ASP A 49 3.71 28.52 -17.61
CA ASP A 49 5.13 28.77 -17.37
C ASP A 49 5.56 28.36 -15.94
N ALA A 50 6.84 28.46 -15.67
CA ALA A 50 7.41 28.16 -14.35
C ALA A 50 6.89 29.10 -13.25
N ARG A 51 6.55 30.36 -13.60
CA ARG A 51 6.00 31.35 -12.65
C ARG A 51 4.63 30.93 -12.18
N LEU A 52 3.72 30.57 -13.09
CA LEU A 52 2.39 30.05 -12.76
C LEU A 52 2.46 28.78 -11.89
N LEU A 53 3.39 27.89 -12.19
CA LEU A 53 3.59 26.70 -11.38
C LEU A 53 4.06 27.04 -9.96
N ARG A 54 4.99 27.98 -9.79
CA ARG A 54 5.43 28.43 -8.45
C ARG A 54 4.26 29.08 -7.69
N GLN A 55 3.44 29.90 -8.34
CA GLN A 55 2.24 30.48 -7.73
C GLN A 55 1.24 29.41 -7.30
N TYR A 56 1.05 28.35 -8.11
CA TYR A 56 0.20 27.22 -7.71
C TYR A 56 0.74 26.52 -6.48
N LEU A 57 2.04 26.25 -6.41
CA LEU A 57 2.66 25.62 -5.24
C LEU A 57 2.53 26.50 -3.99
N ALA A 58 2.74 27.82 -4.11
CA ALA A 58 2.55 28.78 -3.01
C ALA A 58 1.12 28.69 -2.45
N ARG A 59 0.11 28.75 -3.33
CA ARG A 59 -1.29 28.57 -2.93
C ARG A 59 -1.58 27.26 -2.21
N LEU A 60 -0.91 26.15 -2.62
CA LEU A 60 -1.07 24.87 -1.94
C LEU A 60 -0.44 24.89 -0.54
N TYR A 61 0.67 25.60 -0.36
CA TYR A 61 1.28 25.83 0.96
C TYR A 61 0.38 26.68 1.86
N GLU A 62 -0.14 27.78 1.35
CA GLU A 62 -1.10 28.66 2.07
C GLU A 62 -2.37 27.89 2.50
N ALA A 63 -2.82 26.94 1.66
CA ALA A 63 -3.94 26.05 1.98
C ALA A 63 -3.59 24.94 2.97
N GLY A 64 -2.38 24.94 3.56
CA GLY A 64 -1.95 23.99 4.60
C GLY A 64 -1.65 22.56 4.10
N LEU A 65 -1.43 22.36 2.79
CA LEU A 65 -1.13 21.03 2.29
C LEU A 65 0.28 20.58 2.71
N SER A 66 0.41 19.28 3.03
CA SER A 66 1.70 18.71 3.36
C SER A 66 2.68 18.75 2.18
N ARG A 67 3.99 18.89 2.46
CA ARG A 67 5.05 18.87 1.45
C ARG A 67 4.97 17.64 0.54
N ALA A 68 4.61 16.47 1.07
CA ALA A 68 4.43 15.24 0.29
C ALA A 68 3.26 15.35 -0.69
N SER A 69 2.14 15.94 -0.27
CA SER A 69 0.97 16.18 -1.15
C SER A 69 1.31 17.15 -2.27
N ILE A 70 2.05 18.23 -1.95
CA ILE A 70 2.49 19.22 -2.93
C ILE A 70 3.46 18.60 -3.94
N ALA A 71 4.44 17.83 -3.48
CA ALA A 71 5.38 17.12 -4.35
C ALA A 71 4.67 16.14 -5.29
N ARG A 72 3.67 15.38 -4.80
CA ARG A 72 2.87 14.48 -5.62
C ARG A 72 2.08 15.22 -6.70
N LYS A 73 1.45 16.34 -6.34
CA LYS A 73 0.71 17.19 -7.30
C LYS A 73 1.61 17.77 -8.37
N LEU A 74 2.78 18.26 -8.01
CA LEU A 74 3.78 18.73 -8.97
C LEU A 74 4.27 17.60 -9.88
N ALA A 75 4.46 16.38 -9.35
CA ALA A 75 4.84 15.21 -10.15
C ALA A 75 3.75 14.85 -11.18
N ALA A 76 2.46 14.92 -10.81
CA ALA A 76 1.34 14.70 -11.74
C ALA A 76 1.34 15.74 -12.87
N ILE A 77 1.50 17.03 -12.55
CA ILE A 77 1.58 18.12 -13.53
C ILE A 77 2.80 17.93 -14.43
N ARG A 78 3.98 17.66 -13.85
CA ARG A 78 5.23 17.42 -14.57
C ARG A 78 5.11 16.27 -15.56
N SER A 79 4.46 15.18 -15.16
CA SER A 79 4.22 14.02 -16.01
C SER A 79 3.27 14.34 -17.16
N CYS A 80 2.20 15.09 -16.91
CA CYS A 80 1.25 15.54 -17.93
C CYS A 80 1.91 16.47 -18.95
N LEU A 81 2.64 17.50 -18.49
CA LEU A 81 3.36 18.42 -19.39
C LEU A 81 4.46 17.71 -20.19
N ALA A 82 5.16 16.74 -19.60
CA ALA A 82 6.14 15.93 -20.32
C ALA A 82 5.50 15.06 -21.42
N PHE A 83 4.29 14.55 -21.18
CA PHE A 83 3.54 13.84 -22.21
C PHE A 83 3.18 14.77 -23.37
N LEU A 84 2.70 15.97 -23.10
CA LEU A 84 2.35 16.96 -24.11
C LEU A 84 3.57 17.42 -24.91
N THR A 85 4.71 17.63 -24.24
CA THR A 85 5.97 17.99 -24.93
C THR A 85 6.41 16.90 -25.90
N ARG A 86 6.32 15.62 -25.51
CA ARG A 86 6.66 14.50 -26.41
C ARG A 86 5.74 14.37 -27.63
N ARG A 87 4.48 14.82 -27.49
CA ARG A 87 3.50 14.82 -28.59
C ARG A 87 3.47 16.11 -29.41
N GLY A 88 4.46 16.98 -29.25
CA GLY A 88 4.55 18.25 -29.97
C GLY A 88 3.55 19.33 -29.53
N GLY A 89 2.73 19.05 -28.50
CA GLY A 89 1.75 20.02 -27.98
C GLY A 89 2.37 21.15 -27.12
N LEU A 90 3.65 21.01 -26.75
CA LEU A 90 4.43 22.02 -26.01
C LEU A 90 5.88 22.02 -26.50
N PRO A 91 6.52 23.19 -26.67
CA PRO A 91 7.93 23.26 -27.08
C PRO A 91 8.87 22.75 -25.99
N ARG A 92 8.52 22.94 -24.73
CA ARG A 92 9.29 22.48 -23.56
C ARG A 92 8.37 22.25 -22.37
N ASN A 93 8.88 21.50 -21.36
CA ASN A 93 8.16 21.24 -20.12
C ASN A 93 8.59 22.24 -19.03
N PRO A 94 7.79 23.29 -18.73
CA PRO A 94 8.15 24.33 -17.76
C PRO A 94 8.24 23.79 -16.31
N ALA A 95 7.63 22.64 -16.02
CA ALA A 95 7.70 22.05 -14.69
C ALA A 95 9.09 21.48 -14.35
N ARG A 96 9.99 21.33 -15.31
CA ARG A 96 11.40 20.99 -15.03
C ARG A 96 12.15 22.10 -14.29
N GLU A 97 11.75 23.36 -14.49
CA GLU A 97 12.34 24.55 -13.87
C GLU A 97 11.85 24.82 -12.45
N VAL A 98 10.91 24.01 -11.97
CA VAL A 98 10.29 24.17 -10.64
C VAL A 98 10.76 23.05 -9.73
N SER A 99 11.45 23.39 -8.65
CA SER A 99 11.93 22.40 -7.67
C SER A 99 10.77 21.81 -6.87
N ALA A 100 10.80 20.50 -6.65
CA ALA A 100 9.88 19.86 -5.72
C ALA A 100 10.24 20.21 -4.27
N PRO A 101 9.26 20.32 -3.36
CA PRO A 101 9.52 20.50 -1.95
C PRO A 101 10.44 19.40 -1.42
N ARG A 102 11.46 19.77 -0.66
CA ARG A 102 12.29 18.80 0.06
C ARG A 102 11.43 18.08 1.09
N LEU A 103 11.31 16.76 0.95
CA LEU A 103 10.61 15.93 1.92
C LEU A 103 11.54 15.65 3.11
N PRO A 104 11.04 15.80 4.35
CA PRO A 104 11.81 15.34 5.49
C PRO A 104 12.05 13.83 5.36
N LYS A 105 13.26 13.37 5.63
CA LYS A 105 13.54 11.94 5.76
C LYS A 105 12.72 11.43 6.95
N ARG A 106 11.63 10.75 6.67
CA ARG A 106 10.90 10.04 7.73
C ARG A 106 11.71 8.80 8.07
N LEU A 107 12.15 8.69 9.30
CA LEU A 107 12.58 7.41 9.83
C LEU A 107 11.36 6.48 9.73
N VAL A 108 11.53 5.39 9.01
CA VAL A 108 10.48 4.38 8.90
C VAL A 108 10.38 3.73 10.27
N SER A 109 9.28 3.94 10.97
CA SER A 109 9.07 3.35 12.30
C SER A 109 8.62 1.90 12.14
N PHE A 110 9.30 1.00 12.82
CA PHE A 110 8.85 -0.36 13.08
C PHE A 110 8.48 -0.51 14.56
N LEU A 111 7.78 -1.56 14.92
CA LEU A 111 7.45 -1.90 16.30
C LEU A 111 8.51 -2.87 16.84
N PRO A 112 9.08 -2.65 18.02
CA PRO A 112 9.78 -3.70 18.75
C PRO A 112 8.90 -4.94 18.93
N ILE A 113 9.48 -6.11 19.17
CA ILE A 113 8.76 -7.38 19.31
C ILE A 113 7.67 -7.27 20.39
N ASP A 114 8.00 -6.71 21.55
CA ASP A 114 7.06 -6.55 22.67
C ASP A 114 5.86 -5.67 22.30
N GLU A 115 6.09 -4.54 21.62
CA GLU A 115 5.01 -3.67 21.15
C GLU A 115 4.16 -4.35 20.08
N ALA A 116 4.77 -5.13 19.20
CA ALA A 116 4.06 -5.91 18.18
C ALA A 116 3.18 -6.96 18.85
N THR A 117 3.70 -7.70 19.82
CA THR A 117 2.95 -8.70 20.61
C THR A 117 1.76 -8.07 21.32
N VAL A 118 1.96 -6.96 22.04
CA VAL A 118 0.87 -6.24 22.74
C VAL A 118 -0.20 -5.78 21.74
N LEU A 119 0.19 -5.28 20.55
CA LEU A 119 -0.75 -4.86 19.52
C LEU A 119 -1.61 -6.02 19.00
N LEU A 120 -1.00 -7.21 18.81
CA LEU A 120 -1.65 -8.39 18.25
C LEU A 120 -2.57 -9.09 19.24
N GLU A 121 -2.17 -9.17 20.50
CA GLU A 121 -2.86 -9.93 21.52
C GLU A 121 -3.93 -9.11 22.28
N ARG A 122 -3.72 -7.82 22.46
CA ARG A 122 -4.66 -7.00 23.24
C ARG A 122 -5.94 -6.71 22.46
N PRO A 123 -7.12 -7.15 22.95
CA PRO A 123 -8.37 -6.89 22.27
C PRO A 123 -8.72 -5.39 22.26
N ALA A 124 -9.43 -4.94 21.23
CA ALA A 124 -10.07 -3.63 21.27
C ALA A 124 -11.31 -3.73 22.16
N SER A 125 -11.30 -3.09 23.29
CA SER A 125 -12.19 -3.27 24.45
C SER A 125 -13.71 -3.19 24.24
N ALA A 126 -14.22 -3.07 23.03
CA ALA A 126 -15.66 -2.90 22.75
C ALA A 126 -16.15 -3.68 21.52
N ALA A 127 -15.35 -4.55 20.92
CA ALA A 127 -15.81 -5.32 19.78
C ALA A 127 -16.60 -6.55 20.22
N ALA A 128 -17.76 -6.80 19.58
CA ALA A 128 -18.47 -8.06 19.74
C ALA A 128 -17.54 -9.24 19.33
N PRO A 129 -17.67 -10.44 19.95
CA PRO A 129 -16.77 -11.56 19.74
C PRO A 129 -16.42 -11.87 18.28
N PRO A 130 -17.37 -11.88 17.32
CA PRO A 130 -17.04 -12.14 15.91
C PRO A 130 -16.17 -11.06 15.26
N ALA A 131 -16.38 -9.78 15.62
CA ALA A 131 -15.57 -8.69 15.11
C ALA A 131 -14.14 -8.70 15.70
N GLU A 132 -14.00 -9.12 16.94
CA GLU A 132 -12.73 -9.26 17.63
C GLU A 132 -11.87 -10.36 17.01
N ALA A 133 -12.43 -11.55 16.76
CA ALA A 133 -11.73 -12.64 16.09
C ALA A 133 -11.25 -12.24 14.68
N ARG A 134 -12.11 -11.55 13.92
CA ARG A 134 -11.73 -10.99 12.62
C ARG A 134 -10.57 -10.01 12.73
N ASP A 135 -10.68 -9.06 13.64
CA ASP A 135 -9.71 -7.97 13.77
C ASP A 135 -8.34 -8.51 14.21
N ARG A 136 -8.33 -9.52 15.09
CA ARG A 136 -7.12 -10.26 15.47
C ARG A 136 -6.52 -10.99 14.26
N ALA A 137 -7.32 -11.77 13.54
CA ALA A 137 -6.85 -12.48 12.35
C ALA A 137 -6.25 -11.52 11.29
N ILE A 138 -6.86 -10.34 11.09
CA ILE A 138 -6.32 -9.31 10.17
C ILE A 138 -4.94 -8.83 10.59
N LEU A 139 -4.73 -8.55 11.90
CA LEU A 139 -3.44 -8.07 12.38
C LEU A 139 -2.38 -9.16 12.33
N GLU A 140 -2.71 -10.38 12.77
CA GLU A 140 -1.80 -11.53 12.68
C GLU A 140 -1.37 -11.78 11.23
N MET A 141 -2.32 -11.83 10.29
CA MET A 141 -2.03 -12.01 8.87
C MET A 141 -1.19 -10.87 8.28
N LEU A 142 -1.44 -9.62 8.65
CA LEU A 142 -0.61 -8.48 8.20
C LEU A 142 0.83 -8.58 8.71
N TYR A 143 1.01 -8.99 9.96
CA TYR A 143 2.32 -9.11 10.58
C TYR A 143 3.05 -10.36 10.10
N ALA A 144 2.40 -11.50 10.07
CA ALA A 144 3.01 -12.77 9.64
C ALA A 144 3.45 -12.74 8.18
N THR A 145 2.67 -12.11 7.30
CA THR A 145 2.93 -12.17 5.84
C THR A 145 3.65 -10.96 5.27
N GLY A 146 3.63 -9.85 5.99
CA GLY A 146 4.08 -8.58 5.45
C GLY A 146 3.32 -8.15 4.18
N ALA A 147 2.17 -8.75 3.86
CA ALA A 147 1.38 -8.43 2.67
C ALA A 147 0.95 -6.96 2.64
N ARG A 148 0.76 -6.40 1.45
CA ARG A 148 0.16 -5.07 1.34
C ARG A 148 -1.30 -5.15 1.78
N VAL A 149 -1.78 -4.12 2.47
CA VAL A 149 -3.18 -4.08 2.93
C VAL A 149 -4.19 -4.31 1.80
N ALA A 150 -3.90 -3.86 0.58
CA ALA A 150 -4.76 -4.10 -0.58
C ALA A 150 -4.72 -5.57 -1.04
N GLU A 151 -3.57 -6.23 -0.92
CA GLU A 151 -3.41 -7.66 -1.20
C GLU A 151 -4.22 -8.47 -0.17
N LEU A 152 -4.07 -8.18 1.12
CA LEU A 152 -4.85 -8.84 2.17
C LEU A 152 -6.37 -8.67 1.99
N CYS A 153 -6.84 -7.45 1.69
CA CYS A 153 -8.25 -7.20 1.40
C CYS A 153 -8.74 -7.91 0.13
N GLY A 154 -7.83 -8.22 -0.79
CA GLY A 154 -8.14 -8.90 -2.05
C GLY A 154 -8.25 -10.41 -1.94
N LEU A 155 -7.77 -11.02 -0.85
CA LEU A 155 -7.79 -12.47 -0.66
C LEU A 155 -9.21 -13.03 -0.63
N ASP A 156 -9.36 -14.18 -1.26
CA ASP A 156 -10.50 -15.07 -1.10
C ASP A 156 -10.09 -16.29 -0.26
N LEU A 157 -11.07 -17.04 0.25
CA LEU A 157 -10.81 -18.28 1.01
C LEU A 157 -10.00 -19.27 0.21
N ALA A 158 -10.23 -19.38 -1.10
CA ALA A 158 -9.48 -20.26 -2.00
C ALA A 158 -8.01 -19.84 -2.21
N ASP A 159 -7.61 -18.64 -1.77
CA ASP A 159 -6.22 -18.18 -1.82
C ASP A 159 -5.41 -18.61 -0.60
N VAL A 160 -6.03 -19.30 0.38
CA VAL A 160 -5.38 -19.78 1.61
C VAL A 160 -5.23 -21.29 1.55
N ASP A 161 -4.00 -21.76 1.53
CA ASP A 161 -3.66 -23.17 1.76
C ASP A 161 -3.32 -23.36 3.24
N ARG A 162 -4.31 -23.83 4.02
CA ARG A 162 -4.14 -24.06 5.47
C ARG A 162 -3.27 -25.28 5.76
N GLY A 163 -3.32 -26.29 4.90
CA GLY A 163 -2.48 -27.50 5.07
C GLY A 163 -1.02 -27.25 4.73
N GLY A 164 -0.77 -26.43 3.69
CA GLY A 164 0.58 -26.04 3.30
C GLY A 164 1.07 -24.76 3.97
N GLY A 165 0.30 -24.15 4.89
CA GLY A 165 0.73 -22.94 5.62
C GLY A 165 1.06 -21.75 4.73
N THR A 166 0.33 -21.53 3.62
CA THR A 166 0.65 -20.46 2.67
C THR A 166 -0.56 -19.69 2.20
N ILE A 167 -0.33 -18.45 1.74
CA ILE A 167 -1.32 -17.67 1.01
C ILE A 167 -0.80 -17.27 -0.38
N ARG A 168 -1.71 -17.24 -1.35
CA ARG A 168 -1.46 -16.73 -2.69
C ARG A 168 -1.94 -15.29 -2.82
N VAL A 169 -1.02 -14.35 -2.98
CA VAL A 169 -1.36 -12.93 -3.15
C VAL A 169 -1.10 -12.46 -4.58
N ARG A 170 -2.00 -11.59 -5.07
CA ARG A 170 -1.90 -10.97 -6.40
C ARG A 170 -1.37 -9.54 -6.29
N GLY A 171 -0.18 -9.32 -6.82
CA GLY A 171 0.49 -8.03 -6.84
C GLY A 171 0.16 -7.17 -8.06
N LYS A 172 0.93 -6.09 -8.24
CA LYS A 172 0.79 -5.21 -9.40
C LYS A 172 1.07 -5.96 -10.72
N GLY A 173 0.17 -5.83 -11.69
CA GLY A 173 0.29 -6.50 -13.01
C GLY A 173 -0.11 -7.98 -12.97
N ALA A 174 -1.00 -8.36 -12.05
CA ALA A 174 -1.51 -9.72 -11.88
C ALA A 174 -0.40 -10.78 -11.56
N LYS A 175 0.78 -10.35 -11.13
CA LYS A 175 1.82 -11.28 -10.68
C LYS A 175 1.40 -11.89 -9.35
N GLU A 176 1.37 -13.22 -9.31
CA GLU A 176 1.09 -13.98 -8.10
C GLU A 176 2.38 -14.35 -7.37
N ARG A 177 2.29 -14.45 -6.06
CA ARG A 177 3.35 -15.04 -5.22
C ARG A 177 2.73 -15.75 -4.04
N MET A 178 3.38 -16.81 -3.60
CA MET A 178 3.07 -17.50 -2.36
C MET A 178 3.82 -16.84 -1.20
N ILE A 179 3.16 -16.72 -0.06
CA ILE A 179 3.76 -16.19 1.17
C ILE A 179 3.48 -17.20 2.29
N PRO A 180 4.50 -17.64 3.05
CA PRO A 180 4.31 -18.43 4.26
C PRO A 180 3.44 -17.73 5.29
N VAL A 181 2.69 -18.50 6.06
CA VAL A 181 1.84 -18.04 7.17
C VAL A 181 2.15 -18.92 8.37
N GLY A 182 2.65 -18.31 9.44
CA GLY A 182 2.96 -19.05 10.68
C GLY A 182 1.70 -19.52 11.40
N ASP A 183 1.89 -20.51 12.27
CA ASP A 183 0.82 -21.21 12.98
C ASP A 183 -0.09 -20.27 13.77
N VAL A 184 0.48 -19.27 14.44
CA VAL A 184 -0.29 -18.28 15.22
C VAL A 184 -1.29 -17.51 14.36
N ALA A 185 -0.88 -17.12 13.15
CA ALA A 185 -1.76 -16.42 12.21
C ALA A 185 -2.84 -17.34 11.62
N LEU A 186 -2.50 -18.62 11.35
CA LEU A 186 -3.46 -19.63 10.92
C LEU A 186 -4.49 -19.92 12.01
N GLN A 187 -4.08 -20.10 13.26
CA GLN A 187 -4.99 -20.30 14.41
C GLN A 187 -5.94 -19.12 14.58
N ALA A 188 -5.42 -17.88 14.48
CA ALA A 188 -6.27 -16.68 14.54
C ALA A 188 -7.27 -16.62 13.36
N LEU A 189 -6.84 -17.06 12.19
CA LEU A 189 -7.71 -17.15 11.01
C LEU A 189 -8.79 -18.21 11.19
N ASP A 190 -8.45 -19.39 11.71
CA ASP A 190 -9.41 -20.48 11.96
C ASP A 190 -10.44 -20.09 13.02
N ALA A 191 -10.03 -19.40 14.08
CA ALA A 191 -10.94 -18.85 15.07
C ALA A 191 -11.93 -17.84 14.46
N TYR A 192 -11.47 -17.00 13.54
CA TYR A 192 -12.33 -16.06 12.81
C TYR A 192 -13.31 -16.79 11.89
N LEU A 193 -12.84 -17.76 11.10
CA LEU A 193 -13.66 -18.49 10.14
C LEU A 193 -14.72 -19.36 10.87
N GLY A 194 -14.35 -20.00 11.97
CA GLY A 194 -15.27 -20.76 12.82
C GLY A 194 -16.38 -19.89 13.40
N ALA A 195 -16.07 -18.68 13.83
CA ALA A 195 -17.06 -17.74 14.36
C ALA A 195 -18.03 -17.18 13.31
N HIS A 196 -17.67 -17.24 12.01
CA HIS A 196 -18.47 -16.64 10.92
C HIS A 196 -19.15 -17.67 10.01
N GLY A 197 -18.85 -18.97 10.14
CA GLY A 197 -19.44 -20.03 9.32
C GLY A 197 -19.25 -19.85 7.81
N GLN A 198 -18.11 -19.28 7.41
CA GLN A 198 -17.85 -18.88 6.04
C GLN A 198 -17.27 -20.05 5.22
N ALA A 199 -17.93 -20.40 4.09
CA ALA A 199 -17.51 -21.49 3.22
C ALA A 199 -16.79 -21.03 1.94
N ASP A 200 -17.01 -19.79 1.47
CA ASP A 200 -16.46 -19.27 0.22
C ASP A 200 -16.35 -17.74 0.20
N GLY A 201 -15.83 -17.18 -0.91
CA GLY A 201 -15.78 -15.76 -1.18
C GLY A 201 -14.65 -15.02 -0.44
N PRO A 202 -14.84 -13.72 -0.14
CA PRO A 202 -13.78 -12.88 0.43
C PRO A 202 -13.29 -13.40 1.77
N LEU A 203 -11.97 -13.54 1.95
CA LEU A 203 -11.38 -14.02 3.20
C LEU A 203 -11.82 -13.18 4.39
N PHE A 204 -11.76 -11.85 4.29
CA PHE A 204 -12.18 -10.93 5.33
C PHE A 204 -13.44 -10.16 4.92
N ARG A 205 -14.48 -10.27 5.75
CA ARG A 205 -15.78 -9.62 5.53
C ARG A 205 -16.01 -8.46 6.51
N ASN A 206 -16.73 -7.46 6.04
CA ASN A 206 -17.27 -6.41 6.89
C ASN A 206 -18.53 -6.90 7.64
N LEU A 207 -19.06 -6.10 8.58
CA LEU A 207 -20.25 -6.45 9.36
C LEU A 207 -21.55 -6.64 8.52
N ARG A 208 -21.52 -6.28 7.23
CA ARG A 208 -22.64 -6.46 6.28
C ARG A 208 -22.41 -7.67 5.35
N GLY A 209 -21.41 -8.50 5.62
CA GLY A 209 -21.07 -9.69 4.82
C GLY A 209 -20.24 -9.41 3.55
N GLY A 210 -20.06 -8.17 3.15
CA GLY A 210 -19.26 -7.83 1.96
C GLY A 210 -17.76 -7.80 2.25
N ARG A 211 -16.93 -7.79 1.19
CA ARG A 211 -15.46 -7.70 1.27
C ARG A 211 -15.00 -6.51 2.13
N LEU A 212 -14.02 -6.74 2.97
CA LEU A 212 -13.44 -5.69 3.81
C LEU A 212 -12.65 -4.69 2.96
N THR A 213 -12.74 -3.40 3.29
CA THR A 213 -12.04 -2.34 2.56
C THR A 213 -10.70 -1.99 3.22
N VAL A 214 -9.74 -1.53 2.42
CA VAL A 214 -8.46 -0.97 2.91
C VAL A 214 -8.69 0.08 4.00
N ARG A 215 -9.70 0.94 3.85
CA ARG A 215 -10.04 1.97 4.85
C ARG A 215 -10.51 1.35 6.18
N SER A 216 -11.25 0.25 6.11
CA SER A 216 -11.68 -0.48 7.31
C SER A 216 -10.49 -1.07 8.05
N VAL A 217 -9.56 -1.72 7.34
CA VAL A 217 -8.32 -2.25 7.95
C VAL A 217 -7.50 -1.15 8.61
N HIS A 218 -7.35 0.02 7.99
CA HIS A 218 -6.68 1.16 8.63
C HIS A 218 -7.36 1.61 9.93
N ARG A 219 -8.72 1.55 10.00
CA ARG A 219 -9.46 1.88 11.22
C ARG A 219 -9.24 0.84 12.31
N ILE A 220 -9.24 -0.43 11.95
CA ILE A 220 -8.97 -1.56 12.85
C ILE A 220 -7.58 -1.42 13.47
N VAL A 221 -6.53 -1.31 12.65
CA VAL A 221 -5.15 -1.14 13.13
C VAL A 221 -5.03 0.09 14.07
N LYS A 222 -5.68 1.20 13.72
CA LYS A 222 -5.67 2.41 14.55
C LYS A 222 -6.39 2.19 15.90
N ALA A 223 -7.52 1.50 15.91
CA ALA A 223 -8.27 1.19 17.13
C ALA A 223 -7.46 0.27 18.06
N ARG A 224 -6.88 -0.79 17.50
CA ARG A 224 -5.99 -1.72 18.21
C ARG A 224 -4.76 -1.04 18.79
N SER A 225 -4.09 -0.19 18.01
CA SER A 225 -2.93 0.57 18.47
C SER A 225 -3.26 1.46 19.68
N ARG A 226 -4.45 2.07 19.69
CA ARG A 226 -4.93 2.86 20.83
C ARG A 226 -5.22 1.99 22.06
N ALA A 227 -5.90 0.87 21.85
CA ALA A 227 -6.21 -0.07 22.94
C ALA A 227 -4.94 -0.68 23.53
N ALA A 228 -3.92 -0.91 22.72
CA ALA A 228 -2.60 -1.35 23.13
C ALA A 228 -1.78 -0.26 23.87
N GLY A 229 -2.27 0.98 23.94
CA GLY A 229 -1.55 2.08 24.57
C GLY A 229 -0.34 2.60 23.81
N LEU A 230 -0.22 2.27 22.52
CA LEU A 230 0.91 2.69 21.70
C LEU A 230 0.83 4.18 21.37
N THR A 231 1.85 4.94 21.73
CA THR A 231 1.92 6.39 21.49
C THR A 231 2.29 6.74 20.04
N ARG A 232 3.00 5.83 19.36
CA ARG A 232 3.38 6.01 17.96
C ARG A 232 2.23 5.66 17.02
N ARG A 233 2.25 6.27 15.84
CA ARG A 233 1.25 5.98 14.80
C ARG A 233 1.54 4.64 14.14
N VAL A 234 0.69 3.65 14.38
CA VAL A 234 0.73 2.35 13.70
C VAL A 234 -0.23 2.34 12.51
N THR A 235 0.22 1.74 11.43
CA THR A 235 -0.54 1.56 10.18
C THR A 235 -0.26 0.17 9.61
N PRO A 236 -1.04 -0.35 8.66
CA PRO A 236 -0.71 -1.60 7.96
C PRO A 236 0.69 -1.56 7.32
N HIS A 237 1.14 -0.39 6.87
CA HIS A 237 2.49 -0.24 6.34
C HIS A 237 3.57 -0.36 7.43
N THR A 238 3.27 0.12 8.64
CA THR A 238 4.14 -0.08 9.82
C THR A 238 4.31 -1.57 10.11
N LEU A 239 3.22 -2.35 10.15
CA LEU A 239 3.28 -3.82 10.36
C LEU A 239 4.11 -4.53 9.30
N ARG A 240 3.93 -4.19 8.04
CA ARG A 240 4.75 -4.73 6.96
C ARG A 240 6.24 -4.38 7.11
N HIS A 241 6.55 -3.17 7.57
CA HIS A 241 7.93 -2.79 7.85
C HIS A 241 8.49 -3.51 9.06
N THR A 242 7.66 -3.68 10.10
CA THR A 242 7.99 -4.47 11.29
C THR A 242 8.32 -5.92 10.90
N PHE A 243 7.48 -6.58 10.09
CA PHE A 243 7.77 -7.89 9.51
C PHE A 243 9.16 -7.92 8.86
N ALA A 244 9.42 -6.98 7.92
CA ALA A 244 10.69 -6.96 7.20
C ALA A 244 11.90 -6.76 8.12
N THR A 245 11.78 -5.90 9.14
CA THR A 245 12.83 -5.62 10.10
C THR A 245 13.09 -6.84 10.99
N HIS A 246 12.05 -7.44 11.56
CA HIS A 246 12.21 -8.61 12.44
C HIS A 246 12.78 -9.81 11.69
N MET A 247 12.36 -10.06 10.45
CA MET A 247 12.96 -11.11 9.60
C MET A 247 14.45 -10.83 9.36
N LEU A 248 14.82 -9.58 9.08
CA LEU A 248 16.21 -9.19 8.85
C LEU A 248 17.06 -9.33 10.12
N ASP A 249 16.55 -8.88 11.26
CA ASP A 249 17.22 -8.92 12.56
C ASP A 249 17.43 -10.40 13.01
N ALA A 250 16.53 -11.29 12.61
CA ALA A 250 16.65 -12.73 12.83
C ALA A 250 17.55 -13.44 11.78
N GLY A 251 18.22 -12.69 10.91
CA GLY A 251 19.21 -13.22 9.97
C GLY A 251 18.64 -13.73 8.63
N ALA A 252 17.37 -13.46 8.31
CA ALA A 252 16.84 -13.83 7.01
C ALA A 252 17.51 -13.01 5.89
N ASP A 253 17.77 -13.66 4.76
CA ASP A 253 18.38 -13.03 3.59
C ASP A 253 17.51 -11.89 3.06
N LEU A 254 18.14 -10.72 2.84
CA LEU A 254 17.45 -9.52 2.36
C LEU A 254 16.72 -9.73 1.02
N ARG A 255 17.26 -10.58 0.16
CA ARG A 255 16.68 -10.88 -1.13
C ARG A 255 15.41 -11.71 -0.98
N LEU A 256 15.43 -12.69 -0.08
CA LEU A 256 14.26 -13.47 0.28
C LEU A 256 13.13 -12.56 0.84
N ILE A 257 13.48 -11.64 1.75
CA ILE A 257 12.51 -10.67 2.28
C ILE A 257 11.93 -9.79 1.16
N GLN A 258 12.76 -9.36 0.20
CA GLN A 258 12.29 -8.58 -0.96
C GLN A 258 11.34 -9.38 -1.85
N ASP A 259 11.58 -10.67 -2.04
CA ASP A 259 10.72 -11.57 -2.82
C ASP A 259 9.38 -11.81 -2.11
N LEU A 260 9.39 -12.10 -0.81
CA LEU A 260 8.17 -12.20 0.03
C LEU A 260 7.35 -10.92 -0.02
N LEU A 261 8.00 -9.77 0.01
CA LEU A 261 7.36 -8.48 -0.07
C LEU A 261 6.92 -8.07 -1.49
N GLY A 262 7.41 -8.74 -2.54
CA GLY A 262 7.08 -8.42 -3.93
C GLY A 262 7.57 -7.04 -4.36
N HIS A 263 8.87 -6.76 -4.17
CA HIS A 263 9.53 -5.53 -4.63
C HIS A 263 9.91 -5.68 -6.12
N SER A 264 9.27 -4.87 -6.98
CA SER A 264 9.37 -4.98 -8.46
C SER A 264 10.65 -4.40 -9.08
N ARG A 265 11.67 -4.06 -8.31
CA ARG A 265 12.81 -3.27 -8.80
C ARG A 265 14.10 -4.04 -9.09
N LEU A 266 14.10 -5.35 -9.14
CA LEU A 266 15.23 -6.07 -9.73
C LEU A 266 14.71 -7.08 -10.76
N SER A 267 15.20 -6.92 -11.98
CA SER A 267 14.88 -7.67 -13.20
C SER A 267 15.35 -9.12 -13.13
N THR A 268 14.76 -9.96 -12.29
CA THR A 268 15.10 -11.38 -12.23
C THR A 268 13.88 -12.28 -11.98
N THR A 269 12.75 -11.96 -12.64
CA THR A 269 11.53 -12.80 -12.60
C THR A 269 11.73 -14.15 -13.32
N GLN A 270 12.89 -14.43 -13.89
CA GLN A 270 13.12 -15.62 -14.70
C GLN A 270 13.96 -16.73 -14.02
N ARG A 271 14.39 -16.58 -12.77
CA ARG A 271 15.25 -17.60 -12.13
C ARG A 271 14.70 -18.27 -10.86
N TYR A 272 13.53 -17.89 -10.37
CA TYR A 272 12.98 -18.42 -9.11
C TYR A 272 11.74 -19.29 -9.28
N THR A 273 11.70 -20.12 -10.31
CA THR A 273 10.80 -21.28 -10.36
C THR A 273 11.24 -22.44 -9.46
N HIS A 274 12.35 -22.28 -8.72
CA HIS A 274 12.95 -23.36 -7.91
C HIS A 274 13.48 -22.96 -6.52
N VAL A 275 13.10 -21.82 -5.94
CA VAL A 275 13.12 -21.77 -4.48
C VAL A 275 11.90 -22.56 -4.04
N SER A 276 12.10 -23.80 -3.61
CA SER A 276 10.98 -24.66 -3.20
C SER A 276 10.20 -23.95 -2.10
N ALA A 277 8.88 -24.12 -2.08
CA ALA A 277 8.03 -23.63 -1.00
C ALA A 277 8.60 -24.03 0.37
N ASP A 278 9.20 -25.22 0.44
CA ASP A 278 9.88 -25.77 1.62
C ASP A 278 11.09 -24.93 2.08
N HIS A 279 11.84 -24.34 1.15
CA HIS A 279 12.96 -23.47 1.54
C HIS A 279 12.45 -22.13 2.10
N LEU A 280 11.43 -21.55 1.48
CA LEU A 280 10.77 -20.34 1.97
C LEU A 280 10.19 -20.55 3.36
N MET A 281 9.53 -21.70 3.57
CA MET A 281 8.95 -22.08 4.86
C MET A 281 10.04 -22.22 5.92
N ARG A 282 11.09 -23.00 5.67
CA ARG A 282 12.22 -23.18 6.62
C ARG A 282 12.86 -21.87 7.05
N VAL A 283 13.09 -20.95 6.11
CA VAL A 283 13.68 -19.63 6.46
C VAL A 283 12.68 -18.75 7.20
N TYR A 284 11.41 -18.81 6.83
CA TYR A 284 10.35 -18.12 7.56
C TYR A 284 10.24 -18.65 8.99
N ASP A 285 10.19 -19.96 9.18
CA ASP A 285 10.09 -20.62 10.50
C ASP A 285 11.28 -20.31 11.40
N ALA A 286 12.49 -20.23 10.83
CA ALA A 286 13.68 -19.88 11.56
C ALA A 286 13.77 -18.38 11.95
N ALA A 287 13.13 -17.50 11.19
CA ALA A 287 13.35 -16.06 11.34
C ALA A 287 12.12 -15.28 11.84
N HIS A 288 10.89 -15.78 11.63
CA HIS A 288 9.71 -15.02 12.03
C HIS A 288 9.35 -15.23 13.51
N PRO A 289 9.23 -14.17 14.35
CA PRO A 289 9.01 -14.30 15.80
C PRO A 289 7.73 -15.04 16.20
N ARG A 290 6.78 -15.19 15.27
CA ARG A 290 5.48 -15.88 15.48
C ARG A 290 5.25 -16.97 14.42
N ALA A 291 6.31 -17.62 13.95
CA ALA A 291 6.19 -18.75 13.05
C ALA A 291 5.50 -19.92 13.75
N HIS A 292 5.91 -20.19 14.99
CA HIS A 292 5.38 -21.23 15.84
C HIS A 292 4.72 -20.65 17.09
N SER A 293 3.76 -21.38 17.63
CA SER A 293 3.04 -21.07 18.89
C SER A 293 3.83 -21.55 20.09
#